data_c34a1ccf7f5c3bd68330904f86caf7ce
#
_entry.id   c34a1ccf7f5c3bd68330904f86caf7ce
#
_cell.length_a   1.000
_cell.length_b   1.000
_cell.length_c   1.000
_cell.angle_alpha   90.00
_cell.angle_beta   90.00
_cell.angle_gamma   90.00
#
_symmetry.space_group_name_H-M   'P 1'
#
loop_
_entity.id
_entity.type
_entity.pdbx_description
1 polymer ?
#
loop_
_entity_poly.entity_id
_entity_poly.type
_entity_poly.pdbx_seq_one_letter_code
_entity_poly.pdbx_strand_id
1 'polypeptide(L)'
;MTERMEEIRRAILAAQQKGDHLKEYDLAQEGLKLAPGDEFFKYCAVLSLSRCNAKQRALDAFYKFHLHESQNEYVRALEPRILKDLAFLDIDITRPHPFEGLGRERFHTAAVTYHKAYNQFGGHYSAINAATLYMYSGETASARALAEVAIELANKDEGPRFFPLATKSEAWLLLGREVEARETIREAASHNRNNLLTRARMNRQLRLVCSYMGIAPSIVDPMLPETVFHYCGHIFDQHRPLDAAGEEMLQQRIAAVLADNHGVIAYGSLAAGSDILFAETVLEQ
;
A
#
# COMPACT_ATOMS: atom_id res chain seq x y z
N MET A 1 22.66 8.15 -25.42
CA MET A 1 22.15 8.80 -24.18
C MET A 1 20.66 8.53 -24.00
N THR A 2 19.83 8.77 -25.00
CA THR A 2 18.37 8.55 -24.95
C THR A 2 17.98 7.09 -24.69
N GLU A 3 18.64 6.12 -25.37
CA GLU A 3 18.39 4.69 -25.19
C GLU A 3 18.70 4.21 -23.77
N ARG A 4 19.82 4.64 -23.20
CA ARG A 4 20.20 4.31 -21.81
C ARG A 4 19.22 4.88 -20.80
N MET A 5 18.71 6.08 -21.03
CA MET A 5 17.68 6.68 -20.16
C MET A 5 16.38 5.87 -20.19
N GLU A 6 15.96 5.39 -21.35
CA GLU A 6 14.76 4.55 -21.49
C GLU A 6 14.94 3.17 -20.85
N GLU A 7 16.12 2.59 -20.92
CA GLU A 7 16.46 1.36 -20.17
C GLU A 7 16.32 1.57 -18.67
N ILE A 8 16.88 2.68 -18.14
CA ILE A 8 16.79 3.01 -16.72
C ILE A 8 15.32 3.22 -16.31
N ARG A 9 14.52 3.94 -17.10
CA ARG A 9 13.08 4.13 -16.83
C ARG A 9 12.34 2.80 -16.74
N ARG A 10 12.55 1.89 -17.68
CA ARG A 10 11.96 0.55 -17.67
C ARG A 10 12.40 -0.26 -16.44
N ALA A 11 13.68 -0.19 -16.08
CA ALA A 11 14.21 -0.87 -14.90
C ALA A 11 13.62 -0.31 -13.59
N ILE A 12 13.40 1.02 -13.49
CA ILE A 12 12.72 1.65 -12.36
C ILE A 12 11.29 1.13 -12.23
N LEU A 13 10.52 1.10 -13.32
CA LEU A 13 9.15 0.60 -13.29
C LEU A 13 9.08 -0.88 -12.87
N ALA A 14 10.03 -1.71 -13.33
CA ALA A 14 10.13 -3.10 -12.91
C ALA A 14 10.50 -3.24 -11.42
N ALA A 15 11.40 -2.40 -10.90
CA ALA A 15 11.73 -2.37 -9.47
C ALA A 15 10.52 -1.93 -8.62
N GLN A 16 9.75 -0.95 -9.07
CA GLN A 16 8.53 -0.50 -8.41
C GLN A 16 7.48 -1.61 -8.31
N GLN A 17 7.28 -2.39 -9.38
CA GLN A 17 6.35 -3.52 -9.40
C GLN A 17 6.75 -4.61 -8.40
N LYS A 18 8.05 -4.83 -8.21
CA LYS A 18 8.61 -5.79 -7.26
C LYS A 18 8.69 -5.26 -5.82
N GLY A 19 8.44 -3.97 -5.60
CA GLY A 19 8.61 -3.31 -4.31
C GLY A 19 10.09 -3.12 -3.90
N ASP A 20 11.02 -3.23 -4.85
CA ASP A 20 12.47 -3.05 -4.60
C ASP A 20 12.82 -1.56 -4.63
N HIS A 21 12.52 -0.88 -3.52
CA HIS A 21 12.67 0.57 -3.43
C HIS A 21 14.13 1.04 -3.33
N LEU A 22 15.04 0.18 -2.86
CA LEU A 22 16.47 0.51 -2.85
C LEU A 22 17.02 0.54 -4.29
N LYS A 23 16.70 -0.48 -5.07
CA LYS A 23 17.06 -0.52 -6.49
C LYS A 23 16.40 0.61 -7.29
N GLU A 24 15.13 0.94 -6.99
CA GLU A 24 14.45 2.09 -7.58
C GLU A 24 15.24 3.39 -7.33
N TYR A 25 15.73 3.60 -6.09
CA TYR A 25 16.55 4.76 -5.73
C TYR A 25 17.87 4.80 -6.49
N ASP A 26 18.61 3.70 -6.51
CA ASP A 26 19.91 3.62 -7.18
C ASP A 26 19.79 3.91 -8.68
N LEU A 27 18.79 3.34 -9.34
CA LEU A 27 18.49 3.60 -10.76
C LEU A 27 18.07 5.06 -11.00
N ALA A 28 17.29 5.64 -10.11
CA ALA A 28 16.91 7.05 -10.21
C ALA A 28 18.15 7.97 -10.07
N GLN A 29 19.09 7.64 -9.17
CA GLN A 29 20.37 8.35 -9.04
C GLN A 29 21.24 8.20 -10.29
N GLU A 30 21.26 7.02 -10.92
CA GLU A 30 21.95 6.82 -12.20
C GLU A 30 21.34 7.69 -13.30
N GLY A 31 19.99 7.71 -13.39
CA GLY A 31 19.29 8.57 -14.33
C GLY A 31 19.58 10.07 -14.12
N LEU A 32 19.65 10.52 -12.87
CA LEU A 32 19.98 11.91 -12.52
C LEU A 32 21.42 12.31 -12.87
N LYS A 33 22.37 11.38 -12.91
CA LYS A 33 23.72 11.64 -13.41
C LYS A 33 23.73 11.92 -14.92
N LEU A 34 22.84 11.27 -15.68
CA LEU A 34 22.71 11.47 -17.13
C LEU A 34 21.85 12.67 -17.47
N ALA A 35 20.81 12.92 -16.70
CA ALA A 35 19.84 14.00 -16.90
C ALA A 35 19.43 14.65 -15.55
N PRO A 36 20.23 15.56 -15.00
CA PRO A 36 19.98 16.17 -13.69
C PRO A 36 18.66 16.96 -13.59
N GLY A 37 18.14 17.43 -14.73
CA GLY A 37 16.88 18.17 -14.82
C GLY A 37 15.64 17.31 -14.95
N ASP A 38 15.78 16.01 -15.18
CA ASP A 38 14.66 15.14 -15.49
C ASP A 38 13.73 14.92 -14.30
N GLU A 39 12.48 15.35 -14.43
CA GLU A 39 11.47 15.31 -13.36
C GLU A 39 11.11 13.88 -12.95
N PHE A 40 11.07 12.94 -13.88
CA PHE A 40 10.77 11.54 -13.57
C PHE A 40 11.80 10.92 -12.64
N PHE A 41 13.10 11.13 -12.92
CA PHE A 41 14.16 10.60 -12.04
C PHE A 41 14.18 11.29 -10.67
N LYS A 42 13.94 12.61 -10.61
CA LYS A 42 13.78 13.35 -9.36
C LYS A 42 12.60 12.79 -8.54
N TYR A 43 11.45 12.60 -9.18
CA TYR A 43 10.26 12.02 -8.58
C TYR A 43 10.54 10.62 -8.01
N CYS A 44 11.14 9.72 -8.81
CA CYS A 44 11.44 8.35 -8.38
C CYS A 44 12.43 8.34 -7.20
N ALA A 45 13.45 9.19 -7.21
CA ALA A 45 14.40 9.29 -6.09
C ALA A 45 13.72 9.71 -4.79
N VAL A 46 12.83 10.70 -4.82
CA VAL A 46 12.09 11.17 -3.64
C VAL A 46 11.09 10.10 -3.16
N LEU A 47 10.35 9.50 -4.10
CA LEU A 47 9.39 8.45 -3.78
C LEU A 47 10.05 7.24 -3.12
N SER A 48 11.21 6.81 -3.64
CA SER A 48 11.98 5.69 -3.09
C SER A 48 12.48 5.99 -1.68
N LEU A 49 13.01 7.19 -1.42
CA LEU A 49 13.42 7.61 -0.08
C LEU A 49 12.26 7.53 0.91
N SER A 50 11.08 8.02 0.51
CA SER A 50 9.87 7.93 1.35
C SER A 50 9.49 6.48 1.64
N ARG A 51 9.54 5.60 0.63
CA ARG A 51 9.22 4.17 0.75
C ARG A 51 10.23 3.37 1.56
N CYS A 52 11.52 3.79 1.54
CA CYS A 52 12.58 3.24 2.38
C CYS A 52 12.61 3.80 3.81
N ASN A 53 11.54 4.43 4.27
CA ASN A 53 11.40 5.04 5.59
C ASN A 53 12.36 6.21 5.87
N ALA A 54 13.02 6.75 4.86
CA ALA A 54 13.88 7.94 4.95
C ALA A 54 13.07 9.24 4.71
N LYS A 55 11.96 9.42 5.44
CA LYS A 55 10.92 10.40 5.15
C LYS A 55 11.40 11.85 5.22
N GLN A 56 12.22 12.20 6.22
CA GLN A 56 12.79 13.54 6.30
C GLN A 56 13.71 13.82 5.11
N ARG A 57 14.58 12.87 4.76
CA ARG A 57 15.44 13.00 3.57
C ARG A 57 14.65 13.10 2.26
N ALA A 58 13.50 12.44 2.19
CA ALA A 58 12.59 12.55 1.06
C ALA A 58 12.01 13.97 0.95
N LEU A 59 11.58 14.56 2.07
CA LEU A 59 11.07 15.93 2.10
C LEU A 59 12.15 16.94 1.71
N ASP A 60 13.35 16.80 2.26
CA ASP A 60 14.49 17.67 1.93
C ASP A 60 14.86 17.57 0.43
N ALA A 61 14.86 16.35 -0.13
CA ALA A 61 15.11 16.12 -1.55
C ALA A 61 13.98 16.67 -2.43
N PHE A 62 12.72 16.61 -2.01
CA PHE A 62 11.58 17.18 -2.72
C PHE A 62 11.77 18.68 -2.95
N TYR A 63 12.13 19.42 -1.91
CA TYR A 63 12.41 20.85 -2.03
C TYR A 63 13.71 21.15 -2.78
N LYS A 64 14.78 20.39 -2.53
CA LYS A 64 16.06 20.52 -3.23
C LYS A 64 15.92 20.34 -4.75
N PHE A 65 15.04 19.47 -5.19
CA PHE A 65 14.77 19.20 -6.59
C PHE A 65 13.72 20.13 -7.20
N HIS A 66 13.20 21.10 -6.43
CA HIS A 66 12.14 22.03 -6.84
C HIS A 66 10.85 21.36 -7.34
N LEU A 67 10.53 20.17 -6.82
CA LEU A 67 9.32 19.43 -7.22
C LEU A 67 8.03 20.11 -6.77
N HIS A 68 8.10 21.03 -5.81
CA HIS A 68 6.97 21.87 -5.38
C HIS A 68 6.50 22.86 -6.46
N GLU A 69 7.28 23.07 -7.53
CA GLU A 69 6.94 23.93 -8.67
C GLU A 69 6.33 23.14 -9.84
N SER A 70 6.33 21.81 -9.77
CA SER A 70 5.81 20.94 -10.83
C SER A 70 4.34 21.20 -11.13
N GLN A 71 3.96 21.09 -12.40
CA GLN A 71 2.57 21.11 -12.85
C GLN A 71 1.96 19.71 -12.92
N ASN A 72 2.71 18.68 -12.54
CA ASN A 72 2.25 17.31 -12.50
C ASN A 72 1.65 16.98 -11.13
N GLU A 73 0.38 16.62 -11.09
CA GLU A 73 -0.35 16.27 -9.86
C GLU A 73 0.35 15.18 -9.04
N TYR A 74 0.85 14.11 -9.70
CA TYR A 74 1.51 13.01 -9.02
C TYR A 74 2.81 13.45 -8.32
N VAL A 75 3.54 14.37 -8.95
CA VAL A 75 4.76 14.95 -8.37
C VAL A 75 4.41 15.83 -7.18
N ARG A 76 3.40 16.68 -7.32
CA ARG A 76 2.91 17.57 -6.25
C ARG A 76 2.35 16.80 -5.07
N ALA A 77 1.72 15.66 -5.30
CA ALA A 77 1.17 14.79 -4.26
C ALA A 77 2.24 14.09 -3.40
N LEU A 78 3.54 14.15 -3.76
CA LEU A 78 4.61 13.62 -2.93
C LEU A 78 4.74 14.35 -1.60
N GLU A 79 4.70 15.69 -1.61
CA GLU A 79 4.84 16.50 -0.40
C GLU A 79 3.80 16.12 0.66
N PRO A 80 2.48 16.23 0.40
CA PRO A 80 1.48 15.89 1.40
C PRO A 80 1.52 14.42 1.78
N ARG A 81 1.93 13.52 0.88
CA ARG A 81 2.14 12.11 1.19
C ARG A 81 3.27 11.91 2.21
N ILE A 82 4.41 12.58 2.02
CA ILE A 82 5.54 12.51 2.95
C ILE A 82 5.16 13.12 4.29
N LEU A 83 4.46 14.27 4.30
CA LEU A 83 3.95 14.91 5.51
C LEU A 83 2.96 14.01 6.27
N LYS A 84 2.06 13.33 5.53
CA LYS A 84 1.18 12.31 6.10
C LYS A 84 1.98 11.20 6.76
N ASP A 85 2.94 10.64 6.05
CA ASP A 85 3.79 9.57 6.58
C ASP A 85 4.59 10.02 7.83
N LEU A 86 5.05 11.28 7.88
CA LEU A 86 5.71 11.86 9.05
C LEU A 86 4.73 12.02 10.22
N ALA A 87 3.49 12.42 9.95
CA ALA A 87 2.46 12.52 10.98
C ALA A 87 2.12 11.17 11.62
N PHE A 88 2.26 10.08 10.85
CA PHE A 88 2.02 8.71 11.34
C PHE A 88 3.21 8.07 12.05
N LEU A 89 4.40 8.67 12.10
CA LEU A 89 5.57 8.06 12.76
C LEU A 89 5.36 7.79 14.26
N ASP A 90 4.57 8.64 14.91
CA ASP A 90 4.33 8.57 16.34
C ASP A 90 3.07 7.74 16.69
N ILE A 91 2.41 7.15 15.68
CA ILE A 91 1.19 6.34 15.87
C ILE A 91 1.55 4.87 16.07
N ASP A 92 1.20 4.35 17.21
CA ASP A 92 1.20 2.92 17.48
C ASP A 92 -0.21 2.34 17.25
N ILE A 93 -0.42 1.76 16.06
CA ILE A 93 -1.71 1.19 15.64
C ILE A 93 -2.11 -0.05 16.47
N THR A 94 -1.23 -0.57 17.31
CA THR A 94 -1.53 -1.70 18.20
C THR A 94 -2.21 -1.27 19.49
N ARG A 95 -2.19 0.05 19.80
CA ARG A 95 -2.88 0.59 20.97
C ARG A 95 -4.41 0.65 20.74
N PRO A 96 -5.20 0.53 21.80
CA PRO A 96 -6.66 0.66 21.72
C PRO A 96 -7.13 2.01 21.15
N HIS A 97 -6.40 3.09 21.45
CA HIS A 97 -6.68 4.45 21.00
C HIS A 97 -5.43 5.07 20.36
N PRO A 98 -5.06 4.65 19.13
CA PRO A 98 -3.78 5.00 18.51
C PRO A 98 -3.62 6.50 18.22
N PHE A 99 -4.71 7.26 18.18
CA PHE A 99 -4.71 8.71 17.91
C PHE A 99 -4.76 9.58 19.17
N GLU A 100 -4.81 8.99 20.36
CA GLU A 100 -4.90 9.71 21.62
C GLU A 100 -3.55 10.34 21.97
N GLY A 101 -3.56 11.63 22.31
CA GLY A 101 -2.35 12.38 22.69
C GLY A 101 -1.46 12.82 21.52
N LEU A 102 -1.83 12.54 20.28
CA LEU A 102 -1.06 12.94 19.12
C LEU A 102 -1.31 14.40 18.71
N GLY A 103 -0.22 15.05 18.27
CA GLY A 103 -0.27 16.42 17.77
C GLY A 103 -1.13 16.51 16.50
N ARG A 104 -2.37 16.96 16.65
CA ARG A 104 -3.33 17.19 15.55
C ARG A 104 -2.79 18.12 14.47
N GLU A 105 -1.84 18.98 14.84
CA GLU A 105 -1.20 19.96 13.96
C GLU A 105 -0.49 19.31 12.75
N ARG A 106 0.18 18.15 12.94
CA ARG A 106 0.85 17.46 11.82
C ARG A 106 -0.16 16.93 10.81
N PHE A 107 -1.29 16.39 11.29
CA PHE A 107 -2.37 15.96 10.40
C PHE A 107 -3.00 17.13 9.68
N HIS A 108 -3.23 18.24 10.39
CA HIS A 108 -3.75 19.46 9.79
C HIS A 108 -2.82 19.97 8.67
N THR A 109 -1.51 20.06 8.92
CA THR A 109 -0.52 20.51 7.92
C THR A 109 -0.57 19.63 6.65
N ALA A 110 -0.59 18.31 6.82
CA ALA A 110 -0.70 17.39 5.71
C ALA A 110 -2.06 17.50 4.98
N ALA A 111 -3.17 17.69 5.73
CA ALA A 111 -4.51 17.90 5.17
C ALA A 111 -4.58 19.15 4.30
N VAL A 112 -4.09 20.28 4.82
CA VAL A 112 -4.04 21.55 4.08
C VAL A 112 -3.21 21.41 2.80
N THR A 113 -2.11 20.68 2.85
CA THR A 113 -1.25 20.49 1.67
C THR A 113 -1.92 19.61 0.61
N TYR A 114 -2.62 18.54 1.00
CA TYR A 114 -3.47 17.76 0.07
C TYR A 114 -4.64 18.58 -0.46
N HIS A 115 -5.27 19.40 0.38
CA HIS A 115 -6.38 20.27 -0.05
C HIS A 115 -5.92 21.31 -1.06
N LYS A 116 -4.71 21.88 -0.90
CA LYS A 116 -4.10 22.76 -1.92
C LYS A 116 -3.88 22.02 -3.24
N ALA A 117 -3.35 20.79 -3.19
CA ALA A 117 -3.20 19.95 -4.39
C ALA A 117 -4.55 19.67 -5.05
N TYR A 118 -5.57 19.34 -4.29
CA TYR A 118 -6.94 19.17 -4.79
C TYR A 118 -7.47 20.44 -5.47
N ASN A 119 -7.32 21.59 -4.84
CA ASN A 119 -7.79 22.87 -5.41
C ASN A 119 -7.07 23.24 -6.72
N GLN A 120 -5.82 22.80 -6.87
CA GLN A 120 -5.02 23.10 -8.07
C GLN A 120 -5.29 22.11 -9.22
N PHE A 121 -5.44 20.82 -8.92
CA PHE A 121 -5.46 19.78 -9.94
C PHE A 121 -6.80 19.03 -10.03
N GLY A 122 -7.69 19.17 -9.05
CA GLY A 122 -8.87 18.31 -8.90
C GLY A 122 -8.51 16.92 -8.38
N GLY A 123 -9.25 15.91 -8.78
CA GLY A 123 -8.95 14.51 -8.51
C GLY A 123 -9.43 13.98 -7.15
N HIS A 124 -9.99 12.78 -7.19
CA HIS A 124 -10.53 12.13 -5.99
C HIS A 124 -9.43 11.71 -5.01
N TYR A 125 -8.18 11.44 -5.49
CA TYR A 125 -7.08 11.02 -4.63
C TYR A 125 -6.66 12.10 -3.64
N SER A 126 -6.46 13.33 -4.12
CA SER A 126 -6.08 14.46 -3.26
C SER A 126 -7.22 14.85 -2.31
N ALA A 127 -8.47 14.82 -2.79
CA ALA A 127 -9.65 15.13 -1.98
C ALA A 127 -9.84 14.15 -0.82
N ILE A 128 -9.75 12.82 -1.05
CA ILE A 128 -9.96 11.82 0.01
C ILE A 128 -8.83 11.84 1.04
N ASN A 129 -7.57 12.01 0.60
CA ASN A 129 -6.47 12.12 1.56
C ASN A 129 -6.59 13.38 2.43
N ALA A 130 -7.02 14.52 1.87
CA ALA A 130 -7.30 15.71 2.66
C ALA A 130 -8.45 15.47 3.65
N ALA A 131 -9.54 14.84 3.20
CA ALA A 131 -10.67 14.50 4.06
C ALA A 131 -10.28 13.65 5.27
N THR A 132 -9.53 12.58 5.03
CA THR A 132 -9.07 11.67 6.08
C THR A 132 -8.16 12.38 7.09
N LEU A 133 -7.23 13.21 6.61
CA LEU A 133 -6.31 13.94 7.48
C LEU A 133 -6.99 15.07 8.27
N TYR A 134 -7.98 15.76 7.68
CA TYR A 134 -8.85 16.68 8.43
C TYR A 134 -9.65 15.95 9.51
N MET A 135 -10.12 14.73 9.24
CA MET A 135 -10.77 13.91 10.26
C MET A 135 -9.82 13.66 11.44
N TYR A 136 -8.58 13.23 11.16
CA TYR A 136 -7.57 12.96 12.21
C TYR A 136 -7.12 14.23 12.95
N SER A 137 -7.17 15.41 12.33
CA SER A 137 -6.91 16.69 13.00
C SER A 137 -8.09 17.18 13.84
N GLY A 138 -9.28 16.55 13.70
CA GLY A 138 -10.51 16.91 14.42
C GLY A 138 -11.41 17.88 13.66
N GLU A 139 -11.09 18.20 12.40
CA GLU A 139 -11.87 19.11 11.55
C GLU A 139 -12.96 18.35 10.80
N THR A 140 -13.89 17.78 11.56
CA THR A 140 -14.93 16.86 11.06
C THR A 140 -15.80 17.46 9.95
N ALA A 141 -16.11 18.75 10.01
CA ALA A 141 -16.93 19.41 8.98
C ALA A 141 -16.22 19.46 7.63
N SER A 142 -14.94 19.90 7.59
CA SER A 142 -14.11 19.91 6.39
C SER A 142 -13.89 18.49 5.84
N ALA A 143 -13.65 17.54 6.73
CA ALA A 143 -13.46 16.13 6.39
C ALA A 143 -14.68 15.55 5.67
N ARG A 144 -15.88 15.74 6.21
CA ARG A 144 -17.14 15.24 5.62
C ARG A 144 -17.43 15.88 4.28
N ALA A 145 -17.31 17.21 4.17
CA ALA A 145 -17.53 17.91 2.91
C ALA A 145 -16.61 17.40 1.79
N LEU A 146 -15.30 17.22 2.08
CA LEU A 146 -14.36 16.69 1.11
C LEU A 146 -14.56 15.19 0.81
N ALA A 147 -15.06 14.40 1.76
CA ALA A 147 -15.42 13.01 1.51
C ALA A 147 -16.56 12.88 0.49
N GLU A 148 -17.60 13.72 0.60
CA GLU A 148 -18.69 13.79 -0.38
C GLU A 148 -18.17 14.18 -1.78
N VAL A 149 -17.33 15.22 -1.86
CA VAL A 149 -16.67 15.62 -3.11
C VAL A 149 -15.82 14.49 -3.70
N ALA A 150 -15.07 13.76 -2.86
CA ALA A 150 -14.26 12.64 -3.31
C ALA A 150 -15.09 11.52 -3.93
N ILE A 151 -16.30 11.24 -3.40
CA ILE A 151 -17.23 10.28 -3.99
C ILE A 151 -17.70 10.74 -5.37
N GLU A 152 -18.10 12.01 -5.49
CA GLU A 152 -18.55 12.56 -6.77
C GLU A 152 -17.47 12.48 -7.84
N LEU A 153 -16.23 12.82 -7.50
CA LEU A 153 -15.07 12.74 -8.39
C LEU A 153 -14.74 11.29 -8.75
N ALA A 154 -14.78 10.38 -7.78
CA ALA A 154 -14.54 8.96 -8.01
C ALA A 154 -15.61 8.31 -8.92
N ASN A 155 -16.85 8.81 -8.91
CA ASN A 155 -17.90 8.35 -9.81
C ASN A 155 -17.68 8.79 -11.28
N LYS A 156 -16.89 9.84 -11.50
CA LYS A 156 -16.56 10.39 -12.82
C LYS A 156 -15.23 9.87 -13.36
N ASP A 157 -14.47 9.13 -12.55
CA ASP A 157 -13.16 8.61 -12.94
C ASP A 157 -13.34 7.38 -13.85
N GLU A 158 -12.82 7.48 -15.08
CA GLU A 158 -12.82 6.41 -16.09
C GLU A 158 -11.56 5.52 -16.02
N GLY A 159 -10.66 5.77 -15.05
CA GLY A 159 -9.44 5.02 -14.84
C GLY A 159 -9.68 3.60 -14.27
N PRO A 160 -8.60 2.92 -13.85
CA PRO A 160 -8.71 1.58 -13.29
C PRO A 160 -9.67 1.54 -12.10
N ARG A 161 -10.72 0.71 -12.21
CA ARG A 161 -11.89 0.69 -11.31
C ARG A 161 -11.57 0.52 -9.82
N PHE A 162 -10.44 -0.08 -9.51
CA PHE A 162 -9.99 -0.26 -8.12
C PHE A 162 -9.81 1.07 -7.36
N PHE A 163 -9.16 2.08 -7.98
CA PHE A 163 -8.80 3.32 -7.28
C PHE A 163 -10.02 4.18 -6.92
N PRO A 164 -10.99 4.41 -7.83
CA PRO A 164 -12.25 5.05 -7.47
C PRO A 164 -13.02 4.32 -6.37
N LEU A 165 -13.06 2.98 -6.41
CA LEU A 165 -13.71 2.18 -5.36
C LEU A 165 -12.99 2.29 -4.02
N ALA A 166 -11.66 2.32 -4.01
CA ALA A 166 -10.88 2.54 -2.80
C ALA A 166 -11.19 3.90 -2.16
N THR A 167 -11.25 4.96 -2.98
CA THR A 167 -11.65 6.31 -2.52
C THR A 167 -13.06 6.32 -1.95
N LYS A 168 -14.02 5.72 -2.64
CA LYS A 168 -15.41 5.66 -2.16
C LYS A 168 -15.52 4.88 -0.86
N SER A 169 -14.79 3.76 -0.72
CA SER A 169 -14.77 2.98 0.51
C SER A 169 -14.30 3.80 1.71
N GLU A 170 -13.21 4.54 1.54
CA GLU A 170 -12.65 5.41 2.58
C GLU A 170 -13.61 6.56 2.90
N ALA A 171 -14.19 7.21 1.89
CA ALA A 171 -15.13 8.30 2.07
C ALA A 171 -16.40 7.86 2.81
N TRP A 172 -16.98 6.70 2.47
CA TRP A 172 -18.14 6.16 3.17
C TRP A 172 -17.86 5.88 4.65
N LEU A 173 -16.67 5.37 4.99
CA LEU A 173 -16.25 5.20 6.38
C LEU A 173 -16.17 6.54 7.12
N LEU A 174 -15.58 7.58 6.51
CA LEU A 174 -15.50 8.93 7.11
C LEU A 174 -16.88 9.55 7.32
N LEU A 175 -17.85 9.23 6.48
CA LEU A 175 -19.24 9.68 6.60
C LEU A 175 -20.07 8.84 7.60
N GLY A 176 -19.52 7.71 8.10
CA GLY A 176 -20.23 6.78 8.98
C GLY A 176 -21.25 5.90 8.24
N ARG A 177 -21.14 5.78 6.91
CA ARG A 177 -22.05 4.99 6.08
C ARG A 177 -21.49 3.60 5.85
N GLU A 178 -21.62 2.74 6.86
CA GLU A 178 -21.00 1.41 6.90
C GLU A 178 -21.55 0.44 5.85
N VAL A 179 -22.81 0.56 5.45
CA VAL A 179 -23.42 -0.32 4.44
C VAL A 179 -22.75 -0.08 3.09
N GLU A 180 -22.71 1.16 2.64
CA GLU A 180 -22.09 1.55 1.38
C GLU A 180 -20.58 1.31 1.39
N ALA A 181 -19.94 1.52 2.54
CA ALA A 181 -18.52 1.18 2.72
C ALA A 181 -18.28 -0.32 2.50
N ARG A 182 -19.09 -1.18 3.11
CA ARG A 182 -18.99 -2.63 2.99
C ARG A 182 -19.16 -3.12 1.56
N GLU A 183 -20.11 -2.56 0.82
CA GLU A 183 -20.36 -2.89 -0.58
C GLU A 183 -19.18 -2.48 -1.46
N THR A 184 -18.72 -1.23 -1.34
CA THR A 184 -17.60 -0.73 -2.14
C THR A 184 -16.28 -1.41 -1.81
N ILE A 185 -16.04 -1.80 -0.55
CA ILE A 185 -14.86 -2.57 -0.14
C ILE A 185 -14.85 -3.96 -0.81
N ARG A 186 -15.98 -4.67 -0.82
CA ARG A 186 -16.11 -5.97 -1.49
C ARG A 186 -15.89 -5.86 -2.99
N GLU A 187 -16.48 -4.84 -3.62
CA GLU A 187 -16.29 -4.57 -5.04
C GLU A 187 -14.82 -4.27 -5.35
N ALA A 188 -14.16 -3.39 -4.59
CA ALA A 188 -12.75 -3.08 -4.75
C ALA A 188 -11.86 -4.33 -4.61
N ALA A 189 -12.13 -5.18 -3.61
CA ALA A 189 -11.40 -6.43 -3.41
C ALA A 189 -11.49 -7.36 -4.63
N SER A 190 -12.66 -7.45 -5.26
CA SER A 190 -12.87 -8.29 -6.45
C SER A 190 -12.08 -7.82 -7.68
N HIS A 191 -11.87 -6.50 -7.81
CA HIS A 191 -11.17 -5.92 -8.96
C HIS A 191 -9.63 -5.97 -8.86
N ASN A 192 -9.07 -6.33 -7.72
CA ASN A 192 -7.62 -6.28 -7.51
C ASN A 192 -7.05 -7.51 -6.77
N ARG A 193 -7.57 -8.69 -7.12
CA ARG A 193 -7.20 -9.95 -6.44
C ARG A 193 -5.70 -10.22 -6.47
N ASN A 194 -5.05 -9.98 -7.60
CA ASN A 194 -3.66 -10.36 -7.84
C ASN A 194 -2.64 -9.29 -7.38
N ASN A 195 -3.06 -8.11 -6.92
CA ASN A 195 -2.15 -7.08 -6.47
C ASN A 195 -2.16 -6.96 -4.94
N LEU A 196 -1.45 -7.89 -4.30
CA LEU A 196 -1.38 -8.00 -2.85
C LEU A 196 -0.85 -6.73 -2.18
N LEU A 197 0.13 -6.06 -2.79
CA LEU A 197 0.72 -4.84 -2.24
C LEU A 197 -0.30 -3.70 -2.17
N THR A 198 -1.08 -3.52 -3.23
CA THR A 198 -2.11 -2.47 -3.28
C THR A 198 -3.26 -2.78 -2.32
N ARG A 199 -3.68 -4.05 -2.24
CA ARG A 199 -4.68 -4.51 -1.26
C ARG A 199 -4.22 -4.29 0.17
N ALA A 200 -2.98 -4.65 0.50
CA ALA A 200 -2.41 -4.47 1.83
C ALA A 200 -2.34 -2.99 2.24
N ARG A 201 -1.98 -2.11 1.31
CA ARG A 201 -1.97 -0.65 1.54
C ARG A 201 -3.38 -0.12 1.82
N MET A 202 -4.35 -0.52 1.02
CA MET A 202 -5.75 -0.14 1.23
C MET A 202 -6.30 -0.69 2.54
N ASN A 203 -6.06 -1.98 2.85
CA ASN A 203 -6.44 -2.59 4.12
C ASN A 203 -5.92 -1.78 5.31
N ARG A 204 -4.60 -1.47 5.30
CA ARG A 204 -3.98 -0.67 6.37
C ARG A 204 -4.64 0.71 6.51
N GLN A 205 -4.86 1.41 5.41
CA GLN A 205 -5.49 2.74 5.40
C GLN A 205 -6.91 2.68 5.97
N LEU A 206 -7.75 1.77 5.49
CA LEU A 206 -9.13 1.64 5.95
C LEU A 206 -9.22 1.20 7.42
N ARG A 207 -8.32 0.32 7.89
CA ARG A 207 -8.25 -0.06 9.31
C ARG A 207 -7.91 1.13 10.21
N LEU A 208 -7.03 2.04 9.78
CA LEU A 208 -6.74 3.28 10.50
C LEU A 208 -7.99 4.17 10.58
N VAL A 209 -8.73 4.31 9.48
CA VAL A 209 -10.00 5.05 9.48
C VAL A 209 -11.02 4.39 10.42
N CYS A 210 -11.19 3.07 10.34
CA CYS A 210 -12.08 2.33 11.25
C CYS A 210 -11.71 2.56 12.71
N SER A 211 -10.42 2.46 13.06
CA SER A 211 -9.92 2.69 14.42
C SER A 211 -10.24 4.10 14.92
N TYR A 212 -10.04 5.11 14.07
CA TYR A 212 -10.38 6.50 14.43
C TYR A 212 -11.87 6.72 14.59
N MET A 213 -12.68 6.14 13.70
CA MET A 213 -14.13 6.32 13.65
C MET A 213 -14.90 5.42 14.62
N GLY A 214 -14.21 4.50 15.33
CA GLY A 214 -14.86 3.52 16.21
C GLY A 214 -15.67 2.46 15.45
N ILE A 215 -15.34 2.20 14.19
CA ILE A 215 -16.00 1.20 13.33
C ILE A 215 -15.30 -0.15 13.50
N ALA A 216 -16.07 -1.23 13.54
CA ALA A 216 -15.54 -2.59 13.65
C ALA A 216 -14.59 -2.91 12.46
N PRO A 217 -13.32 -3.31 12.72
CA PRO A 217 -12.33 -3.53 11.66
C PRO A 217 -12.69 -4.69 10.72
N SER A 218 -13.61 -5.57 11.10
CA SER A 218 -14.09 -6.67 10.25
C SER A 218 -14.77 -6.22 8.97
N ILE A 219 -15.18 -4.94 8.88
CA ILE A 219 -15.70 -4.37 7.63
C ILE A 219 -14.68 -4.41 6.49
N VAL A 220 -13.38 -4.42 6.83
CA VAL A 220 -12.26 -4.39 5.89
C VAL A 220 -11.71 -5.79 5.58
N ASP A 221 -12.22 -6.85 6.20
CA ASP A 221 -11.75 -8.22 6.00
C ASP A 221 -11.75 -8.70 4.52
N PRO A 222 -12.67 -8.26 3.63
CA PRO A 222 -12.56 -8.57 2.20
C PRO A 222 -11.25 -8.11 1.52
N MET A 223 -10.52 -7.15 2.14
CA MET A 223 -9.21 -6.69 1.66
C MET A 223 -8.04 -7.52 2.18
N LEU A 224 -8.27 -8.41 3.14
CA LEU A 224 -7.21 -9.30 3.61
C LEU A 224 -6.68 -10.13 2.43
N PRO A 225 -5.38 -10.38 2.37
CA PRO A 225 -4.85 -11.37 1.45
C PRO A 225 -5.51 -12.70 1.74
N GLU A 226 -5.59 -13.56 0.73
CA GLU A 226 -5.90 -14.96 0.91
C GLU A 226 -4.92 -15.56 1.92
N THR A 227 -5.26 -16.70 2.50
CA THR A 227 -4.48 -17.29 3.60
C THR A 227 -3.00 -17.41 3.23
N VAL A 228 -2.13 -16.89 4.08
CA VAL A 228 -0.69 -16.98 3.93
C VAL A 228 -0.17 -18.07 4.86
N PHE A 229 0.48 -19.07 4.30
CA PHE A 229 1.10 -20.14 5.08
C PHE A 229 2.56 -19.81 5.41
N HIS A 230 2.91 -19.95 6.66
CA HIS A 230 4.31 -20.09 7.06
C HIS A 230 4.57 -21.57 7.35
N TYR A 231 5.51 -22.16 6.62
CA TYR A 231 5.87 -23.55 6.80
C TYR A 231 7.29 -23.71 7.31
N CYS A 232 7.48 -24.71 8.14
CA CYS A 232 8.77 -25.20 8.59
C CYS A 232 8.63 -26.71 8.84
N GLY A 233 9.67 -27.45 8.53
CA GLY A 233 9.61 -28.90 8.61
C GLY A 233 10.89 -29.56 9.07
N HIS A 234 10.86 -30.88 9.12
CA HIS A 234 11.99 -31.70 9.49
C HIS A 234 12.80 -32.10 8.26
N ILE A 235 14.13 -32.20 8.45
CA ILE A 235 15.03 -32.81 7.48
C ILE A 235 14.81 -34.30 7.51
N PHE A 236 14.68 -34.94 6.35
CA PHE A 236 14.73 -36.39 6.19
C PHE A 236 16.16 -36.81 5.95
N ASP A 237 16.69 -37.60 6.85
CA ASP A 237 18.07 -38.06 6.80
C ASP A 237 18.14 -39.55 7.23
N GLN A 238 19.35 -40.10 7.42
CA GLN A 238 19.56 -41.48 7.84
C GLN A 238 18.94 -41.85 9.21
N HIS A 239 18.69 -40.81 10.05
CA HIS A 239 18.12 -40.99 11.38
C HIS A 239 16.58 -40.85 11.38
N ARG A 240 16.05 -40.20 10.37
CA ARG A 240 14.61 -39.99 10.16
C ARG A 240 14.25 -40.17 8.68
N PRO A 241 14.43 -41.37 8.15
CA PRO A 241 14.09 -41.66 6.76
C PRO A 241 12.56 -41.60 6.59
N LEU A 242 12.14 -41.08 5.46
CA LEU A 242 10.75 -41.15 4.99
C LEU A 242 10.80 -42.02 3.73
N ASP A 243 9.95 -43.05 3.68
CA ASP A 243 9.79 -43.84 2.48
C ASP A 243 8.80 -43.19 1.49
N ALA A 244 8.72 -43.71 0.30
CA ALA A 244 7.86 -43.12 -0.76
C ALA A 244 6.37 -43.10 -0.34
N ALA A 245 5.90 -44.07 0.43
CA ALA A 245 4.52 -44.06 0.91
C ALA A 245 4.28 -42.99 1.99
N GLY A 246 5.27 -42.75 2.82
CA GLY A 246 5.24 -41.64 3.79
C GLY A 246 5.30 -40.26 3.14
N GLU A 247 6.11 -40.12 2.09
CA GLU A 247 6.17 -38.88 1.29
C GLU A 247 4.82 -38.57 0.64
N GLU A 248 4.21 -39.54 -0.03
CA GLU A 248 2.90 -39.43 -0.65
C GLU A 248 1.81 -39.04 0.37
N MET A 249 1.79 -39.74 1.53
CA MET A 249 0.85 -39.41 2.60
C MET A 249 1.04 -37.99 3.13
N LEU A 250 2.29 -37.54 3.28
CA LEU A 250 2.58 -36.19 3.75
C LEU A 250 2.14 -35.13 2.72
N GLN A 251 2.42 -35.34 1.42
CA GLN A 251 1.96 -34.48 0.33
C GLN A 251 0.43 -34.36 0.30
N GLN A 252 -0.28 -35.47 0.42
CA GLN A 252 -1.75 -35.51 0.49
C GLN A 252 -2.28 -34.66 1.66
N ARG A 253 -1.64 -34.77 2.84
CA ARG A 253 -2.02 -33.96 4.01
C ARG A 253 -1.75 -32.47 3.82
N ILE A 254 -0.61 -32.11 3.21
CA ILE A 254 -0.28 -30.73 2.88
C ILE A 254 -1.32 -30.18 1.89
N ALA A 255 -1.61 -30.93 0.82
CA ALA A 255 -2.60 -30.54 -0.18
C ALA A 255 -4.00 -30.33 0.43
N ALA A 256 -4.43 -31.20 1.34
CA ALA A 256 -5.69 -31.05 2.05
C ALA A 256 -5.72 -29.75 2.89
N VAL A 257 -4.66 -29.48 3.66
CA VAL A 257 -4.57 -28.24 4.47
C VAL A 257 -4.58 -26.99 3.60
N LEU A 258 -3.89 -27.02 2.46
CA LEU A 258 -3.87 -25.89 1.52
C LEU A 258 -5.28 -25.66 0.91
N ALA A 259 -5.95 -26.72 0.48
CA ALA A 259 -7.29 -26.65 -0.09
C ALA A 259 -8.34 -26.16 0.93
N ASP A 260 -8.33 -26.69 2.15
CA ASP A 260 -9.28 -26.31 3.21
C ASP A 260 -9.16 -24.84 3.62
N ASN A 261 -7.98 -24.25 3.46
CA ASN A 261 -7.73 -22.88 3.86
C ASN A 261 -7.61 -21.90 2.68
N HIS A 262 -7.85 -22.35 1.44
CA HIS A 262 -7.76 -21.52 0.22
C HIS A 262 -6.42 -20.77 0.15
N GLY A 263 -5.31 -21.43 0.45
CA GLY A 263 -3.99 -20.83 0.55
C GLY A 263 -3.38 -20.60 -0.82
N VAL A 264 -2.96 -19.37 -1.10
CA VAL A 264 -2.37 -18.96 -2.39
C VAL A 264 -0.93 -18.49 -2.23
N ILE A 265 -0.51 -18.22 -1.02
CA ILE A 265 0.85 -17.74 -0.71
C ILE A 265 1.43 -18.58 0.42
N ALA A 266 2.64 -19.05 0.20
CA ALA A 266 3.40 -19.74 1.24
C ALA A 266 4.82 -19.19 1.31
N TYR A 267 5.40 -19.15 2.51
CA TYR A 267 6.79 -18.83 2.73
C TYR A 267 7.40 -19.73 3.81
N GLY A 268 8.65 -20.08 3.65
CA GLY A 268 9.35 -20.96 4.57
C GLY A 268 10.79 -21.19 4.17
N SER A 269 11.48 -22.08 4.84
CA SER A 269 12.80 -22.56 4.44
C SER A 269 12.67 -23.58 3.30
N LEU A 270 13.78 -23.88 2.65
CA LEU A 270 13.90 -24.95 1.65
C LEU A 270 14.94 -25.99 2.12
N ALA A 271 14.84 -26.39 3.39
CA ALA A 271 15.66 -27.46 3.90
C ALA A 271 15.23 -28.82 3.30
N ALA A 272 16.20 -29.72 3.14
CA ALA A 272 15.91 -31.06 2.65
C ALA A 272 14.88 -31.76 3.53
N GLY A 273 13.80 -32.28 2.93
CA GLY A 273 12.72 -32.97 3.65
C GLY A 273 11.35 -32.33 3.49
N SER A 274 10.58 -32.17 4.55
CA SER A 274 9.20 -31.70 4.49
C SER A 274 9.04 -30.27 3.97
N ASP A 275 10.07 -29.43 4.07
CA ASP A 275 10.02 -28.07 3.50
C ASP A 275 9.94 -28.10 1.97
N ILE A 276 10.72 -28.99 1.33
CA ILE A 276 10.70 -29.18 -0.12
C ILE A 276 9.34 -29.74 -0.56
N LEU A 277 8.85 -30.78 0.12
CA LEU A 277 7.53 -31.36 -0.19
C LEU A 277 6.40 -30.33 -0.08
N PHE A 278 6.48 -29.44 0.91
CA PHE A 278 5.49 -28.36 1.04
C PHE A 278 5.59 -27.39 -0.14
N ALA A 279 6.80 -26.94 -0.47
CA ALA A 279 7.02 -26.00 -1.57
C ALA A 279 6.57 -26.59 -2.93
N GLU A 280 6.88 -27.86 -3.20
CA GLU A 280 6.42 -28.58 -4.40
C GLU A 280 4.90 -28.66 -4.46
N THR A 281 4.25 -29.05 -3.34
CA THR A 281 2.79 -29.14 -3.27
C THR A 281 2.11 -27.79 -3.51
N VAL A 282 2.70 -26.68 -3.05
CA VAL A 282 2.19 -25.33 -3.30
C VAL A 282 2.32 -24.95 -4.77
N LEU A 283 3.40 -25.35 -5.45
CA LEU A 283 3.65 -25.02 -6.85
C LEU A 283 2.78 -25.84 -7.83
N GLU A 284 2.24 -26.98 -7.38
CA GLU A 284 1.36 -27.86 -8.16
C GLU A 284 -0.11 -27.42 -8.12
N GLN A 285 -0.49 -26.50 -7.22
CA GLN A 285 -1.85 -25.94 -7.09
C GLN A 285 -2.01 -24.63 -7.85
#